data_9558463072f2331ba3055f6ac10bbb9b
#
_entry.id   9558463072f2331ba3055f6ac10bbb9b
#
_cell.length_a   1.000
_cell.length_b   1.000
_cell.length_c   1.000
_cell.angle_alpha   90.00
_cell.angle_beta   90.00
_cell.angle_gamma   90.00
#
_symmetry.space_group_name_H-M   'P 1'
#
loop_
_entity.id
_entity.type
_entity.pdbx_description
1 polymer ?
#
loop_
_entity_poly.entity_id
_entity_poly.type
_entity_poly.pdbx_seq_one_letter_code
_entity_poly.pdbx_strand_id
1 'polypeptide(L)'
;ILTAVLSAFIVLIDKFMYTWAPYMATDAINNRPVPTIGQRNDLLESTDFWISNLDTVLHLFLPTIALTLISFAGYVRFSRGTLLEVLNQDYIRTARAKGLTERTVIMRHAFRNTMIPLTTIMVVDFAGIIGGAIITESVFGWSGMGTLFRRGIGSYDLNLLMGVFFVTASLAV
;
A
#
# COMPACT_ATOMS: atom_id res chain seq x y z
N ILE A 1 11.78 23.67 1.31
CA ILE A 1 11.05 22.39 1.01
C ILE A 1 10.63 21.71 2.32
N LEU A 2 11.54 21.46 3.27
CA LEU A 2 11.21 20.79 4.55
C LEU A 2 10.18 21.56 5.36
N THR A 3 10.30 22.90 5.45
CA THR A 3 9.33 23.76 6.15
C THR A 3 7.95 23.74 5.52
N ALA A 4 7.85 23.72 4.19
CA ALA A 4 6.59 23.62 3.46
C ALA A 4 5.90 22.25 3.69
N VAL A 5 6.66 21.17 3.72
CA VAL A 5 6.13 19.83 4.01
C VAL A 5 5.63 19.75 5.45
N LEU A 6 6.39 20.29 6.41
CA LEU A 6 5.98 20.33 7.82
C LEU A 6 4.71 21.18 8.03
N SER A 7 4.63 22.36 7.41
CA SER A 7 3.44 23.20 7.52
C SER A 7 2.20 22.53 6.89
N ALA A 8 2.34 21.91 5.74
CA ALA A 8 1.26 21.15 5.12
C ALA A 8 0.78 19.98 6.01
N PHE A 9 1.71 19.27 6.65
CA PHE A 9 1.38 18.18 7.56
C PHE A 9 0.65 18.65 8.81
N ILE A 10 1.09 19.79 9.41
CA ILE A 10 0.41 20.39 10.56
C ILE A 10 -1.01 20.84 10.20
N VAL A 11 -1.19 21.47 9.02
CA VAL A 11 -2.53 21.89 8.55
C VAL A 11 -3.44 20.66 8.31
N LEU A 12 -2.91 19.57 7.78
CA LEU A 12 -3.69 18.34 7.60
C LEU A 12 -4.12 17.73 8.94
N ILE A 13 -3.23 17.69 9.93
CA ILE A 13 -3.56 17.21 11.28
C ILE A 13 -4.62 18.11 11.93
N ASP A 14 -4.45 19.43 11.86
CA ASP A 14 -5.41 20.38 12.41
C ASP A 14 -6.79 20.21 11.78
N LYS A 15 -6.86 20.10 10.46
CA LYS A 15 -8.11 19.82 9.74
C LYS A 15 -8.71 18.47 10.08
N PHE A 16 -7.90 17.45 10.20
CA PHE A 16 -8.36 16.13 10.65
C PHE A 16 -8.98 16.18 12.05
N MET A 17 -8.29 16.83 13.02
CA MET A 17 -8.79 17.00 14.38
C MET A 17 -10.08 17.83 14.44
N TYR A 18 -10.16 18.90 13.64
CA TYR A 18 -11.36 19.75 13.57
C TYR A 18 -12.57 19.02 12.96
N THR A 19 -12.37 18.20 11.93
CA THR A 19 -13.46 17.48 11.25
C THR A 19 -13.87 16.19 11.94
N TRP A 20 -13.05 15.67 12.88
CA TRP A 20 -13.33 14.42 13.59
C TRP A 20 -14.61 14.49 14.44
N ALA A 21 -14.77 15.54 15.23
CA ALA A 21 -15.94 15.68 16.11
C ALA A 21 -17.26 15.79 15.33
N PRO A 22 -17.41 16.66 14.30
CA PRO A 22 -18.61 16.69 13.49
C PRO A 22 -18.85 15.39 12.70
N TYR A 23 -17.79 14.72 12.23
CA TYR A 23 -17.91 13.41 11.58
C TYR A 23 -18.53 12.37 12.53
N MET A 24 -18.02 12.27 13.75
CA MET A 24 -18.52 11.34 14.77
C MET A 24 -19.94 11.65 15.24
N ALA A 25 -20.39 12.90 15.12
CA ALA A 25 -21.74 13.32 15.49
C ALA A 25 -22.79 13.02 14.38
N THR A 26 -22.36 12.54 13.22
CA THR A 26 -23.24 12.26 12.09
C THR A 26 -23.92 10.91 12.25
N ASP A 27 -25.25 10.85 12.09
CA ASP A 27 -26.04 9.61 12.14
C ASP A 27 -25.64 8.59 11.04
N ALA A 28 -24.99 9.06 9.98
CA ALA A 28 -24.57 8.25 8.85
C ALA A 28 -23.59 7.12 9.21
N ILE A 29 -22.81 7.28 10.29
CA ILE A 29 -21.77 6.30 10.69
C ILE A 29 -22.26 5.22 11.66
N ASN A 30 -23.51 5.29 12.14
CA ASN A 30 -24.09 4.30 13.07
C ASN A 30 -23.15 3.95 14.26
N ASN A 31 -22.48 4.92 14.84
CA ASN A 31 -21.44 4.75 15.88
C ASN A 31 -20.23 3.87 15.49
N ARG A 32 -19.98 3.66 14.21
CA ARG A 32 -18.82 2.92 13.72
C ARG A 32 -17.80 3.89 13.12
N PRO A 33 -16.74 4.28 13.83
CA PRO A 33 -15.79 5.30 13.36
C PRO A 33 -14.97 4.84 12.15
N VAL A 34 -14.83 3.53 11.95
CA VAL A 34 -14.11 2.96 10.81
C VAL A 34 -15.10 2.12 10.00
N PRO A 35 -15.51 2.61 8.83
CA PRO A 35 -16.40 1.88 7.94
C PRO A 35 -15.69 0.67 7.34
N THR A 36 -16.46 -0.39 7.07
CA THR A 36 -15.90 -1.66 6.60
C THR A 36 -16.13 -1.92 5.12
N ILE A 37 -17.17 -1.33 4.52
CA ILE A 37 -17.56 -1.61 3.13
C ILE A 37 -17.90 -0.30 2.42
N GLY A 38 -17.46 -0.18 1.17
CA GLY A 38 -17.71 0.95 0.31
C GLY A 38 -16.51 1.90 0.18
N GLN A 39 -16.61 2.85 -0.73
CA GLN A 39 -15.59 3.89 -0.96
C GLN A 39 -15.89 5.15 -0.17
N ARG A 40 -17.16 5.40 0.08
CA ARG A 40 -17.70 6.59 0.72
C ARG A 40 -19.12 6.31 1.21
N ASN A 41 -19.56 7.08 2.18
CA ASN A 41 -20.94 7.06 2.62
C ASN A 41 -21.75 8.06 1.78
N ASP A 42 -22.76 7.56 1.03
CA ASP A 42 -23.60 8.37 0.14
C ASP A 42 -24.35 9.48 0.89
N LEU A 43 -24.65 9.29 2.18
CA LEU A 43 -25.33 10.27 3.02
C LEU A 43 -24.46 11.50 3.34
N LEU A 44 -23.12 11.37 3.20
CA LEU A 44 -22.17 12.45 3.45
C LEU A 44 -21.74 13.19 2.18
N GLU A 45 -22.21 12.76 1.00
CA GLU A 45 -21.79 13.34 -0.29
C GLU A 45 -22.23 14.82 -0.44
N SER A 46 -23.31 15.23 0.22
CA SER A 46 -23.83 16.61 0.22
C SER A 46 -23.24 17.49 1.33
N THR A 47 -22.34 16.97 2.13
CA THR A 47 -21.75 17.62 3.30
C THR A 47 -20.42 18.31 2.94
N ASP A 48 -19.82 19.02 3.88
CA ASP A 48 -18.55 19.71 3.69
C ASP A 48 -17.46 18.82 3.08
N PHE A 49 -16.69 19.41 2.14
CA PHE A 49 -15.58 18.74 1.45
C PHE A 49 -14.61 18.01 2.39
N TRP A 50 -14.31 18.57 3.56
CA TRP A 50 -13.40 17.97 4.53
C TRP A 50 -13.96 16.72 5.21
N ILE A 51 -15.25 16.72 5.55
CA ILE A 51 -15.93 15.57 6.15
C ILE A 51 -16.00 14.42 5.15
N SER A 52 -16.32 14.72 3.90
CA SER A 52 -16.36 13.73 2.83
C SER A 52 -15.00 13.10 2.52
N ASN A 53 -13.91 13.90 2.55
CA ASN A 53 -12.56 13.35 2.40
C ASN A 53 -12.13 12.52 3.60
N LEU A 54 -12.49 12.95 4.82
CA LEU A 54 -12.23 12.17 6.04
C LEU A 54 -12.89 10.79 5.97
N ASP A 55 -14.15 10.75 5.55
CA ASP A 55 -14.91 9.50 5.35
C ASP A 55 -14.18 8.56 4.36
N THR A 56 -13.74 9.09 3.22
CA THR A 56 -12.98 8.32 2.23
C THR A 56 -11.67 7.76 2.80
N VAL A 57 -10.93 8.56 3.57
CA VAL A 57 -9.67 8.12 4.22
C VAL A 57 -9.94 7.01 5.25
N LEU A 58 -11.03 7.10 6.00
CA LEU A 58 -11.42 6.06 6.97
C LEU A 58 -11.86 4.77 6.27
N HIS A 59 -12.52 4.85 5.12
CA HIS A 59 -12.85 3.67 4.28
C HIS A 59 -11.58 3.00 3.71
N LEU A 60 -10.53 3.78 3.44
CA LEU A 60 -9.23 3.24 2.99
C LEU A 60 -8.42 2.55 4.09
N PHE A 61 -8.72 2.83 5.35
CA PHE A 61 -7.90 2.37 6.48
C PHE A 61 -7.79 0.85 6.57
N LEU A 62 -8.91 0.13 6.56
CA LEU A 62 -8.92 -1.33 6.65
C LEU A 62 -8.32 -2.03 5.42
N PRO A 63 -8.68 -1.67 4.16
CA PRO A 63 -8.03 -2.22 2.97
C PRO A 63 -6.51 -2.01 2.98
N THR A 64 -6.06 -0.82 3.38
CA THR A 64 -4.62 -0.49 3.43
C THR A 64 -3.89 -1.35 4.46
N ILE A 65 -4.43 -1.53 5.65
CA ILE A 65 -3.85 -2.43 6.65
C ILE A 65 -3.79 -3.86 6.14
N ALA A 66 -4.87 -4.37 5.56
CA ALA A 66 -4.91 -5.73 5.04
C ALA A 66 -3.84 -5.96 3.96
N LEU A 67 -3.74 -5.07 2.96
CA LEU A 67 -2.71 -5.16 1.91
C LEU A 67 -1.30 -5.02 2.47
N THR A 68 -1.09 -4.09 3.41
CA THR A 68 0.21 -3.88 4.05
C THR A 68 0.67 -5.12 4.81
N LEU A 69 -0.20 -5.76 5.59
CA LEU A 69 0.15 -6.97 6.34
C LEU A 69 0.50 -8.14 5.43
N ILE A 70 -0.26 -8.34 4.34
CA ILE A 70 -0.01 -9.38 3.36
C ILE A 70 1.35 -9.16 2.67
N SER A 71 1.60 -7.95 2.17
CA SER A 71 2.85 -7.59 1.51
C SER A 71 4.05 -7.66 2.47
N PHE A 72 3.89 -7.16 3.69
CA PHE A 72 4.93 -7.20 4.71
C PHE A 72 5.36 -8.63 5.03
N ALA A 73 4.42 -9.56 5.20
CA ALA A 73 4.72 -10.97 5.42
C ALA A 73 5.51 -11.60 4.26
N GLY A 74 5.20 -11.20 3.02
CA GLY A 74 5.94 -11.59 1.82
C GLY A 74 7.38 -11.07 1.83
N TYR A 75 7.54 -9.77 2.07
CA TYR A 75 8.87 -9.12 2.09
C TYR A 75 9.77 -9.64 3.20
N VAL A 76 9.24 -9.92 4.40
CA VAL A 76 10.02 -10.52 5.49
C VAL A 76 10.57 -11.88 5.10
N ARG A 77 9.75 -12.76 4.51
CA ARG A 77 10.19 -14.08 4.05
C ARG A 77 11.25 -13.98 2.95
N PHE A 78 11.02 -13.12 1.98
CA PHE A 78 11.94 -12.91 0.86
C PHE A 78 13.27 -12.31 1.35
N SER A 79 13.23 -11.24 2.15
CA SER A 79 14.42 -10.59 2.72
C SER A 79 15.26 -11.58 3.54
N ARG A 80 14.61 -12.43 4.34
CA ARG A 80 15.31 -13.47 5.11
C ARG A 80 16.02 -14.45 4.19
N GLY A 81 15.36 -14.94 3.16
CA GLY A 81 15.96 -15.88 2.20
C GLY A 81 17.17 -15.27 1.49
N THR A 82 17.00 -14.09 0.91
CA THR A 82 18.07 -13.39 0.19
C THR A 82 19.22 -13.00 1.11
N LEU A 83 18.94 -12.58 2.36
CA LEU A 83 19.98 -12.24 3.33
C LEU A 83 20.83 -13.47 3.69
N LEU A 84 20.20 -14.63 3.90
CA LEU A 84 20.92 -15.88 4.18
C LEU A 84 21.80 -16.31 3.00
N GLU A 85 21.30 -16.15 1.76
CA GLU A 85 22.09 -16.42 0.56
C GLU A 85 23.30 -15.49 0.46
N VAL A 86 23.12 -14.21 0.67
CA VAL A 86 24.19 -13.19 0.66
C VAL A 86 25.24 -13.46 1.75
N LEU A 87 24.83 -13.88 2.95
CA LEU A 87 25.75 -14.19 4.06
C LEU A 87 26.67 -15.38 3.77
N ASN A 88 26.33 -16.25 2.83
CA ASN A 88 27.15 -17.38 2.39
C ASN A 88 28.14 -17.03 1.26
N GLN A 89 28.12 -15.81 0.73
CA GLN A 89 28.98 -15.37 -0.36
C GLN A 89 30.44 -15.20 0.10
N ASP A 90 31.39 -15.41 -0.81
CA ASP A 90 32.82 -15.37 -0.52
C ASP A 90 33.33 -13.98 -0.06
N TYR A 91 32.73 -12.91 -0.56
CA TYR A 91 33.11 -11.56 -0.11
C TYR A 91 32.74 -11.30 1.37
N ILE A 92 31.70 -11.96 1.88
CA ILE A 92 31.33 -11.92 3.29
C ILE A 92 32.35 -12.70 4.13
N ARG A 93 32.77 -13.87 3.65
CA ARG A 93 33.84 -14.64 4.30
C ARG A 93 35.15 -13.82 4.37
N THR A 94 35.49 -13.14 3.27
CA THR A 94 36.66 -12.26 3.23
C THR A 94 36.54 -11.08 4.20
N ALA A 95 35.37 -10.47 4.34
CA ALA A 95 35.12 -9.39 5.28
C ALA A 95 35.29 -9.85 6.74
N ARG A 96 34.81 -11.05 7.06
CA ARG A 96 35.04 -11.67 8.40
C ARG A 96 36.54 -11.99 8.64
N ALA A 97 37.24 -12.51 7.64
CA ALA A 97 38.66 -12.79 7.71
C ALA A 97 39.52 -11.53 7.96
N LYS A 98 39.06 -10.36 7.52
CA LYS A 98 39.67 -9.05 7.82
C LYS A 98 39.42 -8.53 9.24
N GLY A 99 38.73 -9.30 10.08
CA GLY A 99 38.45 -8.93 11.47
C GLY A 99 37.34 -7.89 11.67
N LEU A 100 36.48 -7.67 10.66
CA LEU A 100 35.36 -6.77 10.83
C LEU A 100 34.34 -7.34 11.81
N THR A 101 33.72 -6.48 12.61
CA THR A 101 32.68 -6.89 13.55
C THR A 101 31.45 -7.43 12.77
N GLU A 102 30.80 -8.46 13.31
CA GLU A 102 29.65 -9.11 12.66
C GLU A 102 28.54 -8.10 12.31
N ARG A 103 28.32 -7.10 13.18
CA ARG A 103 27.36 -6.02 12.90
C ARG A 103 27.71 -5.23 11.64
N THR A 104 29.00 -4.92 11.44
CA THR A 104 29.46 -4.20 10.24
C THR A 104 29.34 -5.08 9.00
N VAL A 105 29.66 -6.37 9.11
CA VAL A 105 29.51 -7.34 8.01
C VAL A 105 28.04 -7.41 7.58
N ILE A 106 27.12 -7.56 8.52
CA ILE A 106 25.70 -7.67 8.21
C ILE A 106 25.16 -6.35 7.65
N MET A 107 25.31 -5.24 8.37
CA MET A 107 24.64 -3.98 8.00
C MET A 107 25.24 -3.30 6.78
N ARG A 108 26.56 -3.33 6.64
CA ARG A 108 27.24 -2.60 5.57
C ARG A 108 27.46 -3.43 4.30
N HIS A 109 27.72 -4.72 4.45
CA HIS A 109 28.03 -5.59 3.33
C HIS A 109 26.86 -6.48 2.92
N ALA A 110 26.23 -7.22 3.85
CA ALA A 110 25.14 -8.12 3.50
C ALA A 110 23.84 -7.39 3.20
N PHE A 111 23.35 -6.56 4.11
CA PHE A 111 22.07 -5.86 3.97
C PHE A 111 22.02 -4.97 2.73
N ARG A 112 23.08 -4.21 2.45
CA ARG A 112 23.12 -3.35 1.26
C ARG A 112 22.95 -4.14 -0.04
N ASN A 113 23.56 -5.32 -0.13
CA ASN A 113 23.42 -6.18 -1.32
C ASN A 113 22.09 -6.89 -1.38
N THR A 114 21.49 -7.20 -0.24
CA THR A 114 20.11 -7.75 -0.16
C THR A 114 19.06 -6.75 -0.62
N MET A 115 19.30 -5.44 -0.46
CA MET A 115 18.36 -4.41 -0.88
C MET A 115 18.14 -4.35 -2.40
N ILE A 116 19.10 -4.79 -3.22
CA ILE A 116 18.98 -4.75 -4.69
C ILE A 116 17.82 -5.64 -5.15
N PRO A 117 17.79 -6.95 -4.91
CA PRO A 117 16.66 -7.78 -5.30
C PRO A 117 15.37 -7.43 -4.55
N LEU A 118 15.47 -6.95 -3.30
CA LEU A 118 14.31 -6.54 -2.54
C LEU A 118 13.60 -5.33 -3.16
N THR A 119 14.35 -4.29 -3.55
CA THR A 119 13.75 -3.11 -4.21
C THR A 119 13.13 -3.47 -5.57
N THR A 120 13.72 -4.39 -6.31
CA THR A 120 13.14 -4.86 -7.58
C THR A 120 11.76 -5.49 -7.36
N ILE A 121 11.63 -6.37 -6.37
CA ILE A 121 10.33 -6.98 -6.04
C ILE A 121 9.33 -5.91 -5.55
N MET A 122 9.76 -4.97 -4.71
CA MET A 122 8.88 -3.90 -4.23
C MET A 122 8.31 -3.06 -5.39
N VAL A 123 9.12 -2.76 -6.41
CA VAL A 123 8.66 -2.00 -7.58
C VAL A 123 7.64 -2.81 -8.40
N VAL A 124 7.91 -4.09 -8.61
CA VAL A 124 6.99 -4.97 -9.35
C VAL A 124 5.66 -5.14 -8.58
N ASP A 125 5.71 -5.34 -7.26
CA ASP A 125 4.51 -5.45 -6.43
C ASP A 125 3.70 -4.15 -6.40
N PHE A 126 4.37 -2.99 -6.42
CA PHE A 126 3.68 -1.70 -6.51
C PHE A 126 2.87 -1.59 -7.82
N ALA A 127 3.45 -1.98 -8.94
CA ALA A 127 2.73 -2.05 -10.21
C ALA A 127 1.55 -3.05 -10.15
N GLY A 128 1.74 -4.18 -9.47
CA GLY A 128 0.68 -5.17 -9.23
C GLY A 128 -0.48 -4.63 -8.40
N ILE A 129 -0.22 -3.83 -7.36
CA ILE A 129 -1.26 -3.18 -6.54
C ILE A 129 -2.09 -2.21 -7.39
N ILE A 130 -1.45 -1.41 -8.25
CA ILE A 130 -2.16 -0.50 -9.16
C ILE A 130 -3.00 -1.30 -10.19
N GLY A 131 -2.49 -2.45 -10.63
CA GLY A 131 -3.21 -3.36 -11.53
C GLY A 131 -4.48 -3.98 -10.94
N GLY A 132 -4.67 -3.88 -9.63
CA GLY A 132 -5.89 -4.23 -8.91
C GLY A 132 -5.76 -5.38 -7.93
N ALA A 133 -6.04 -5.09 -6.69
CA ALA A 133 -6.17 -6.07 -5.63
C ALA A 133 -7.61 -6.67 -5.64
N ILE A 134 -7.94 -7.49 -6.63
CA ILE A 134 -9.30 -7.98 -6.93
C ILE A 134 -10.03 -8.49 -5.69
N ILE A 135 -9.35 -9.28 -4.85
CA ILE A 135 -9.95 -9.87 -3.64
C ILE A 135 -10.24 -8.76 -2.63
N THR A 136 -9.28 -7.88 -2.36
CA THR A 136 -9.44 -6.77 -1.42
C THR A 136 -10.53 -5.80 -1.86
N GLU A 137 -10.55 -5.42 -3.14
CA GLU A 137 -11.60 -4.60 -3.72
C GLU A 137 -12.98 -5.23 -3.56
N SER A 138 -13.08 -6.55 -3.78
CA SER A 138 -14.35 -7.27 -3.65
C SER A 138 -14.83 -7.37 -2.20
N VAL A 139 -13.92 -7.62 -1.25
CA VAL A 139 -14.24 -7.75 0.18
C VAL A 139 -14.66 -6.41 0.78
N PHE A 140 -13.95 -5.34 0.44
CA PHE A 140 -14.20 -4.00 0.99
C PHE A 140 -15.16 -3.17 0.14
N GLY A 141 -15.68 -3.71 -0.97
CA GLY A 141 -16.64 -3.00 -1.83
C GLY A 141 -16.04 -1.81 -2.57
N TRP A 142 -14.74 -1.83 -2.87
CA TRP A 142 -14.07 -0.77 -3.62
C TRP A 142 -14.19 -0.99 -5.12
N SER A 143 -14.49 0.09 -5.85
CA SER A 143 -14.54 0.08 -7.32
C SER A 143 -13.19 0.50 -7.88
N GLY A 144 -12.29 -0.47 -8.10
CA GLY A 144 -10.98 -0.26 -8.68
C GLY A 144 -10.77 -1.09 -9.96
N MET A 145 -9.50 -1.21 -10.38
CA MET A 145 -9.11 -1.97 -11.59
C MET A 145 -9.46 -3.45 -11.48
N GLY A 146 -9.37 -4.05 -10.29
CA GLY A 146 -9.73 -5.44 -10.08
C GLY A 146 -11.23 -5.71 -10.25
N THR A 147 -12.08 -4.79 -9.80
CA THR A 147 -13.53 -4.85 -10.04
C THR A 147 -13.88 -4.64 -11.50
N LEU A 148 -13.17 -3.75 -12.22
CA LEU A 148 -13.30 -3.57 -13.67
C LEU A 148 -12.95 -4.86 -14.42
N PHE A 149 -11.83 -5.48 -14.07
CA PHE A 149 -11.40 -6.75 -14.65
C PHE A 149 -12.43 -7.86 -14.43
N ARG A 150 -12.95 -7.99 -13.20
CA ARG A 150 -13.99 -8.96 -12.89
C ARG A 150 -15.28 -8.73 -13.69
N ARG A 151 -15.69 -7.46 -13.88
CA ARG A 151 -16.84 -7.10 -14.72
C ARG A 151 -16.60 -7.50 -16.17
N GLY A 152 -15.42 -7.21 -16.73
CA GLY A 152 -15.05 -7.58 -18.08
C GLY A 152 -15.14 -9.09 -18.32
N ILE A 153 -14.70 -9.91 -17.37
CA ILE A 153 -14.85 -11.36 -17.45
C ILE A 153 -16.33 -11.76 -17.41
N GLY A 154 -17.10 -11.22 -16.47
CA GLY A 154 -18.51 -11.58 -16.29
C GLY A 154 -19.41 -11.16 -17.44
N SER A 155 -19.08 -10.07 -18.16
CA SER A 155 -19.79 -9.60 -19.34
C SER A 155 -19.22 -10.07 -20.68
N TYR A 156 -18.14 -10.87 -20.66
CA TYR A 156 -17.40 -11.31 -21.85
C TYR A 156 -16.91 -10.14 -22.73
N ASP A 157 -16.62 -8.98 -22.12
CA ASP A 157 -16.15 -7.79 -22.82
C ASP A 157 -14.63 -7.83 -23.00
N LEU A 158 -14.21 -8.33 -24.18
CA LEU A 158 -12.80 -8.43 -24.54
C LEU A 158 -12.13 -7.04 -24.65
N ASN A 159 -12.85 -6.01 -25.08
CA ASN A 159 -12.27 -4.67 -25.23
C ASN A 159 -11.92 -4.08 -23.85
N LEU A 160 -12.81 -4.25 -22.87
CA LEU A 160 -12.56 -3.83 -21.49
C LEU A 160 -11.37 -4.58 -20.89
N LEU A 161 -11.28 -5.89 -21.08
CA LEU A 161 -10.17 -6.72 -20.61
C LEU A 161 -8.83 -6.28 -21.22
N MET A 162 -8.81 -6.06 -22.53
CA MET A 162 -7.62 -5.55 -23.24
C MET A 162 -7.17 -4.19 -22.70
N GLY A 163 -8.14 -3.28 -22.43
CA GLY A 163 -7.86 -1.98 -21.83
C GLY A 163 -7.22 -2.09 -20.44
N VAL A 164 -7.76 -2.96 -19.57
CA VAL A 164 -7.19 -3.20 -18.23
C VAL A 164 -5.79 -3.78 -18.33
N PHE A 165 -5.56 -4.77 -19.20
CA PHE A 165 -4.23 -5.34 -19.41
C PHE A 165 -3.24 -4.33 -19.95
N PHE A 166 -3.65 -3.49 -20.90
CA PHE A 166 -2.77 -2.46 -21.46
C PHE A 166 -2.33 -1.46 -20.39
N VAL A 167 -3.24 -0.96 -19.58
CA VAL A 167 -2.90 -0.02 -18.49
C VAL A 167 -1.98 -0.70 -17.47
N THR A 168 -2.31 -1.91 -17.03
CA THR A 168 -1.51 -2.65 -16.05
C THR A 168 -0.10 -2.94 -16.58
N ALA A 169 0.02 -3.38 -17.82
CA ALA A 169 1.30 -3.64 -18.44
C ALA A 169 2.14 -2.37 -18.60
N SER A 170 1.52 -1.24 -18.98
CA SER A 170 2.20 0.05 -19.11
C SER A 170 2.77 0.58 -17.79
N LEU A 171 2.15 0.22 -16.66
CA LEU A 171 2.62 0.60 -15.33
C LEU A 171 3.70 -0.35 -14.78
N ALA A 172 3.77 -1.56 -15.32
CA ALA A 172 4.74 -2.58 -14.89
C ALA A 172 6.12 -2.44 -15.60
N VAL A 173 6.21 -1.66 -16.68
CA VAL A 173 7.42 -1.39 -17.45
C VAL A 173 8.10 -0.11 -16.98
#